data_cc931167d0baee91cdff00f64fb4eadd
#
_entry.id   cc931167d0baee91cdff00f64fb4eadd
#
_cell.length_a   1.000
_cell.length_b   1.000
_cell.length_c   1.000
_cell.angle_alpha   90.00
_cell.angle_beta   90.00
_cell.angle_gamma   90.00
#
_symmetry.space_group_name_H-M   'P 1'
#
loop_
_entity.id
_entity.type
_entity.pdbx_description
1 polymer ?
#
loop_
_entity_poly.entity_id
_entity_poly.type
_entity_poly.pdbx_seq_one_letter_code
_entity_poly.pdbx_strand_id
1 'polypeptide(L)'
;MGKIILTGDRPTGKLHLGHYVGSLRRRVQLQNEGNYDRMFVFMADVQALTDNADNPEKIRQNIIEVALDYLSAGLDPQLCTLYIQSQIPELAELTTYLMNLVSVSRVQRNPTVKTEIKMRNFEANLPMGFFCYPVSQAADITAFKATTIPAGEDQEPMIELTRELVRRFNQVYSEVLVEPNILLPENATARRLPGTDGKEKMSKSLGNCIYLSDDADTVWKKVKSMYTDPTHVNLNDPGHVEGNAVFTYLDAFSTDQDFADFWPEFKNLDELKAAYTHGGIGDMKCKKLLNSVINRMLDPIRERRHTFEQDIPEIFNLLKKGSEQARETAAQTMDEVRKAMQIDYFNDAALIQQQAEKYKK
;
A
#
# COMPACT_ATOMS: atom_id res chain seq x y z
N MET A 1 22.36 4.96 -11.15
CA MET A 1 20.92 5.27 -11.26
C MET A 1 20.43 5.67 -9.90
N GLY A 2 19.66 6.73 -9.77
CA GLY A 2 19.20 7.21 -8.48
C GLY A 2 18.13 6.33 -7.84
N LYS A 3 17.78 6.62 -6.60
CA LYS A 3 16.75 5.89 -5.85
C LYS A 3 15.37 6.43 -6.21
N ILE A 4 14.57 5.63 -6.91
CA ILE A 4 13.18 5.96 -7.26
C ILE A 4 12.26 5.04 -6.45
N ILE A 5 11.39 5.65 -5.63
CA ILE A 5 10.44 4.94 -4.78
C ILE A 5 9.08 4.95 -5.47
N LEU A 6 8.44 3.78 -5.55
CA LEU A 6 7.05 3.66 -6.00
C LEU A 6 6.25 2.83 -4.99
N THR A 7 5.06 3.31 -4.67
CA THR A 7 4.13 2.62 -3.77
C THR A 7 2.71 3.09 -4.01
N GLY A 8 1.72 2.34 -3.56
CA GLY A 8 0.32 2.72 -3.72
C GLY A 8 -0.63 1.81 -2.98
N ASP A 9 -1.91 2.18 -2.95
CA ASP A 9 -2.99 1.38 -2.40
C ASP A 9 -4.18 1.32 -3.35
N ARG A 10 -4.93 0.23 -3.29
CA ARG A 10 -6.19 0.08 -4.01
C ARG A 10 -7.28 0.90 -3.32
N PRO A 11 -7.99 1.81 -4.01
CA PRO A 11 -9.01 2.66 -3.43
C PRO A 11 -10.33 1.88 -3.22
N THR A 12 -10.30 0.87 -2.37
CA THR A 12 -11.45 0.01 -2.05
C THR A 12 -12.16 0.41 -0.76
N GLY A 13 -11.82 1.55 -0.18
CA GLY A 13 -12.34 2.12 1.06
C GLY A 13 -11.27 2.92 1.80
N LYS A 14 -11.67 3.62 2.87
CA LYS A 14 -10.78 4.37 3.78
C LYS A 14 -9.61 3.53 4.29
N LEU A 15 -8.49 4.16 4.59
CA LEU A 15 -7.35 3.48 5.19
C LEU A 15 -7.56 3.30 6.70
N HIS A 16 -7.06 2.19 7.22
CA HIS A 16 -7.15 1.83 8.64
C HIS A 16 -5.76 1.67 9.26
N LEU A 17 -5.69 1.51 10.58
CA LEU A 17 -4.44 1.38 11.33
C LEU A 17 -3.50 0.31 10.77
N GLY A 18 -4.04 -0.79 10.22
CA GLY A 18 -3.24 -1.82 9.56
C GLY A 18 -2.49 -1.31 8.32
N HIS A 19 -3.11 -0.43 7.50
CA HIS A 19 -2.42 0.23 6.38
C HIS A 19 -1.39 1.23 6.90
N TYR A 20 -1.73 1.97 7.95
CA TYR A 20 -0.82 2.96 8.54
C TYR A 20 0.47 2.32 9.02
N VAL A 21 0.37 1.29 9.87
CA VAL A 21 1.54 0.58 10.41
C VAL A 21 2.27 -0.22 9.34
N GLY A 22 1.52 -0.89 8.45
CA GLY A 22 2.09 -1.79 7.44
C GLY A 22 2.85 -1.08 6.33
N SER A 23 2.45 0.16 5.98
CA SER A 23 3.08 0.85 4.85
C SER A 23 3.08 2.38 4.95
N LEU A 24 1.96 3.02 5.31
CA LEU A 24 1.82 4.48 5.15
C LEU A 24 2.78 5.26 6.05
N ARG A 25 2.94 4.85 7.32
CA ARG A 25 3.92 5.44 8.24
C ARG A 25 5.34 5.38 7.67
N ARG A 26 5.75 4.25 7.08
CA ARG A 26 7.07 4.11 6.45
C ARG A 26 7.23 4.98 5.21
N ARG A 27 6.16 5.16 4.42
CA ARG A 27 6.17 6.08 3.26
C ARG A 27 6.45 7.52 3.69
N VAL A 28 5.76 7.99 4.73
CA VAL A 28 5.99 9.34 5.30
C VAL A 28 7.41 9.47 5.85
N GLN A 29 7.93 8.44 6.53
CA GLN A 29 9.31 8.43 7.00
C GLN A 29 10.30 8.52 5.84
N LEU A 30 10.15 7.70 4.80
CA LEU A 30 11.03 7.72 3.62
C LEU A 30 10.99 9.07 2.91
N GLN A 31 9.80 9.67 2.80
CA GLN A 31 9.65 11.03 2.27
C GLN A 31 10.48 12.03 3.09
N ASN A 32 10.35 11.99 4.42
CA ASN A 32 11.02 12.93 5.32
C ASN A 32 12.53 12.69 5.43
N GLU A 33 13.00 11.45 5.26
CA GLU A 33 14.42 11.12 5.14
C GLU A 33 15.07 11.79 3.92
N GLY A 34 14.29 12.04 2.85
CA GLY A 34 14.75 12.74 1.65
C GLY A 34 15.84 12.01 0.86
N ASN A 35 16.11 10.74 1.17
CA ASN A 35 17.17 9.95 0.53
C ASN A 35 16.63 9.20 -0.71
N TYR A 36 16.14 9.96 -1.68
CA TYR A 36 15.65 9.47 -2.97
C TYR A 36 15.68 10.60 -4.01
N ASP A 37 15.67 10.25 -5.29
CA ASP A 37 15.58 11.26 -6.37
C ASP A 37 14.12 11.59 -6.69
N ARG A 38 13.26 10.57 -6.68
CA ARG A 38 11.81 10.72 -6.93
C ARG A 38 11.01 9.73 -6.10
N MET A 39 9.84 10.14 -5.65
CA MET A 39 8.88 9.29 -4.95
C MET A 39 7.51 9.41 -5.59
N PHE A 40 6.95 8.28 -5.98
CA PHE A 40 5.63 8.16 -6.57
C PHE A 40 4.71 7.38 -5.63
N VAL A 41 3.53 7.94 -5.36
CA VAL A 41 2.51 7.30 -4.53
C VAL A 41 1.18 7.34 -5.26
N PHE A 42 0.57 6.20 -5.52
CA PHE A 42 -0.60 6.15 -6.39
C PHE A 42 -1.82 5.44 -5.80
N MET A 43 -2.97 5.82 -6.30
CA MET A 43 -4.22 5.13 -6.11
C MET A 43 -4.41 4.13 -7.26
N ALA A 44 -4.34 2.83 -6.95
CA ALA A 44 -4.38 1.73 -7.92
C ALA A 44 -5.84 1.37 -8.28
N ASP A 45 -6.53 2.27 -8.96
CA ASP A 45 -7.94 2.13 -9.31
C ASP A 45 -8.19 1.05 -10.38
N VAL A 46 -7.33 0.94 -11.39
CA VAL A 46 -7.41 -0.11 -12.40
C VAL A 46 -7.24 -1.50 -11.76
N GLN A 47 -6.28 -1.65 -10.85
CA GLN A 47 -6.12 -2.89 -10.11
C GLN A 47 -7.29 -3.15 -9.15
N ALA A 48 -7.88 -2.10 -8.56
CA ALA A 48 -9.06 -2.26 -7.72
C ALA A 48 -10.28 -2.77 -8.49
N LEU A 49 -10.40 -2.42 -9.78
CA LEU A 49 -11.48 -2.89 -10.65
C LEU A 49 -11.36 -4.38 -11.00
N THR A 50 -10.22 -5.02 -10.86
CA THR A 50 -10.04 -6.45 -11.22
C THR A 50 -10.92 -7.40 -10.41
N ASP A 51 -11.36 -7.00 -9.23
CA ASP A 51 -12.26 -7.73 -8.34
C ASP A 51 -13.44 -6.88 -7.84
N ASN A 52 -13.70 -5.71 -8.45
CA ASN A 52 -14.82 -4.83 -8.20
C ASN A 52 -15.38 -4.26 -9.52
N ALA A 53 -15.30 -5.02 -10.61
CA ALA A 53 -15.75 -4.56 -11.93
C ALA A 53 -17.27 -4.24 -11.99
N ASP A 54 -18.04 -4.93 -11.18
CA ASP A 54 -19.49 -4.75 -11.02
C ASP A 54 -19.87 -3.57 -10.10
N ASN A 55 -18.91 -2.95 -9.42
CA ASN A 55 -19.14 -1.82 -8.53
C ASN A 55 -18.08 -0.70 -8.71
N PRO A 56 -18.03 -0.07 -9.90
CA PRO A 56 -17.05 0.98 -10.19
C PRO A 56 -17.27 2.25 -9.34
N GLU A 57 -18.51 2.50 -8.91
CA GLU A 57 -18.83 3.65 -8.06
C GLU A 57 -18.10 3.58 -6.71
N LYS A 58 -17.98 2.38 -6.13
CA LYS A 58 -17.18 2.16 -4.93
C LYS A 58 -15.74 2.64 -5.10
N ILE A 59 -15.11 2.33 -6.24
CA ILE A 59 -13.73 2.74 -6.53
C ILE A 59 -13.67 4.26 -6.72
N ARG A 60 -14.58 4.80 -7.52
CA ARG A 60 -14.69 6.24 -7.80
C ARG A 60 -14.80 7.09 -6.54
N GLN A 61 -15.67 6.71 -5.61
CA GLN A 61 -15.87 7.43 -4.36
C GLN A 61 -14.65 7.32 -3.41
N ASN A 62 -13.91 6.21 -3.47
CA ASN A 62 -12.78 5.99 -2.58
C ASN A 62 -11.46 6.58 -3.07
N ILE A 63 -11.38 7.13 -4.28
CA ILE A 63 -10.20 7.88 -4.73
C ILE A 63 -9.93 9.04 -3.78
N ILE A 64 -10.93 9.87 -3.52
CA ILE A 64 -10.77 11.05 -2.67
C ILE A 64 -10.54 10.67 -1.21
N GLU A 65 -11.19 9.60 -0.73
CA GLU A 65 -10.99 9.11 0.63
C GLU A 65 -9.53 8.67 0.88
N VAL A 66 -8.93 7.95 -0.08
CA VAL A 66 -7.53 7.51 0.01
C VAL A 66 -6.58 8.70 -0.13
N ALA A 67 -6.87 9.65 -1.02
CA ALA A 67 -6.07 10.88 -1.16
C ALA A 67 -6.06 11.69 0.15
N LEU A 68 -7.22 11.87 0.78
CA LEU A 68 -7.35 12.53 2.08
C LEU A 68 -6.57 11.78 3.16
N ASP A 69 -6.63 10.45 3.20
CA ASP A 69 -5.87 9.64 4.16
C ASP A 69 -4.34 9.79 3.94
N TYR A 70 -3.87 9.82 2.69
CA TYR A 70 -2.46 10.05 2.36
C TYR A 70 -1.96 11.41 2.86
N LEU A 71 -2.66 12.48 2.49
CA LEU A 71 -2.31 13.85 2.88
C LEU A 71 -2.39 14.04 4.39
N SER A 72 -3.44 13.50 5.00
CA SER A 72 -3.64 13.61 6.45
C SER A 72 -2.59 12.85 7.25
N ALA A 73 -2.12 11.71 6.74
CA ALA A 73 -1.03 10.95 7.35
C ALA A 73 0.33 11.66 7.23
N GLY A 74 0.46 12.65 6.34
CA GLY A 74 1.65 13.49 6.20
C GLY A 74 2.43 13.32 4.90
N LEU A 75 1.85 12.68 3.87
CA LEU A 75 2.43 12.74 2.53
C LEU A 75 2.28 14.15 1.97
N ASP A 76 3.39 14.72 1.51
CA ASP A 76 3.48 16.07 0.97
C ASP A 76 3.61 16.03 -0.56
N PRO A 77 2.64 16.59 -1.31
CA PRO A 77 2.69 16.66 -2.76
C PRO A 77 3.85 17.45 -3.35
N GLN A 78 4.55 18.23 -2.54
CA GLN A 78 5.78 18.92 -2.96
C GLN A 78 7.01 18.00 -2.92
N LEU A 79 6.95 16.92 -2.11
CA LEU A 79 8.03 15.98 -1.91
C LEU A 79 7.79 14.65 -2.64
N CYS A 80 6.53 14.29 -2.90
CA CYS A 80 6.18 13.09 -3.64
C CYS A 80 5.08 13.36 -4.68
N THR A 81 5.07 12.60 -5.77
CA THR A 81 4.05 12.70 -6.81
C THR A 81 2.87 11.79 -6.47
N LEU A 82 1.72 12.38 -6.13
CA LEU A 82 0.46 11.66 -5.90
C LEU A 82 -0.33 11.56 -7.21
N TYR A 83 -0.70 10.34 -7.65
CA TYR A 83 -1.41 10.18 -8.91
C TYR A 83 -2.43 9.03 -8.90
N ILE A 84 -3.32 9.04 -9.91
CA ILE A 84 -4.33 8.00 -10.14
C ILE A 84 -3.85 7.11 -11.30
N GLN A 85 -3.80 5.80 -11.08
CA GLN A 85 -3.26 4.81 -12.03
C GLN A 85 -3.93 4.89 -13.41
N SER A 86 -5.26 4.99 -13.47
CA SER A 86 -6.01 5.06 -14.72
C SER A 86 -5.72 6.30 -15.58
N GLN A 87 -5.08 7.32 -15.01
CA GLN A 87 -4.70 8.53 -15.75
C GLN A 87 -3.37 8.36 -16.53
N ILE A 88 -2.74 7.20 -16.43
CA ILE A 88 -1.48 6.86 -17.09
C ILE A 88 -1.73 5.72 -18.10
N PRO A 89 -2.23 6.01 -19.32
CA PRO A 89 -2.55 4.97 -20.31
C PRO A 89 -1.34 4.15 -20.75
N GLU A 90 -0.14 4.68 -20.62
CA GLU A 90 1.14 4.04 -20.89
C GLU A 90 1.33 2.74 -20.09
N LEU A 91 0.73 2.65 -18.89
CA LEU A 91 0.78 1.44 -18.04
C LEU A 91 0.02 0.26 -18.68
N ALA A 92 -1.12 0.52 -19.32
CA ALA A 92 -1.89 -0.50 -20.02
C ALA A 92 -1.15 -1.00 -21.26
N GLU A 93 -0.49 -0.11 -22.00
CA GLU A 93 0.34 -0.44 -23.16
C GLU A 93 1.53 -1.33 -22.72
N LEU A 94 2.28 -0.90 -21.70
CA LEU A 94 3.41 -1.68 -21.19
C LEU A 94 2.98 -3.03 -20.66
N THR A 95 1.84 -3.10 -19.95
CA THR A 95 1.25 -4.38 -19.50
C THR A 95 1.06 -5.34 -20.66
N THR A 96 0.54 -4.88 -21.80
CA THR A 96 0.34 -5.69 -22.99
C THR A 96 1.66 -6.23 -23.55
N TYR A 97 2.71 -5.42 -23.56
CA TYR A 97 4.03 -5.86 -24.02
C TYR A 97 4.66 -6.88 -23.09
N LEU A 98 4.57 -6.65 -21.78
CA LEU A 98 5.09 -7.58 -20.76
C LEU A 98 4.34 -8.92 -20.75
N MET A 99 3.03 -8.94 -21.04
CA MET A 99 2.26 -10.19 -21.16
C MET A 99 2.82 -11.14 -22.24
N ASN A 100 3.46 -10.63 -23.28
CA ASN A 100 4.10 -11.46 -24.32
C ASN A 100 5.40 -12.13 -23.85
N LEU A 101 5.93 -11.74 -22.70
CA LEU A 101 7.21 -12.23 -22.17
C LEU A 101 7.05 -13.24 -21.03
N VAL A 102 5.82 -13.54 -20.61
CA VAL A 102 5.53 -14.48 -19.52
C VAL A 102 4.47 -15.50 -19.92
N SER A 103 4.62 -16.73 -19.46
CA SER A 103 3.60 -17.75 -19.71
C SER A 103 2.50 -17.75 -18.67
N VAL A 104 1.29 -18.17 -19.07
CA VAL A 104 0.15 -18.40 -18.15
C VAL A 104 0.55 -19.26 -16.96
N SER A 105 1.26 -20.38 -17.21
CA SER A 105 1.69 -21.29 -16.16
C SER A 105 2.66 -20.66 -15.16
N ARG A 106 3.47 -19.67 -15.57
CA ARG A 106 4.37 -18.95 -14.66
C ARG A 106 3.57 -18.04 -13.71
N VAL A 107 2.58 -17.30 -14.23
CA VAL A 107 1.70 -16.46 -13.41
C VAL A 107 0.89 -17.32 -12.45
N GLN A 108 0.30 -18.42 -12.90
CA GLN A 108 -0.47 -19.34 -12.05
C GLN A 108 0.34 -19.95 -10.91
N ARG A 109 1.65 -20.13 -11.08
CA ARG A 109 2.52 -20.68 -10.03
C ARG A 109 2.94 -19.66 -8.98
N ASN A 110 2.68 -18.37 -9.17
CA ASN A 110 2.99 -17.35 -8.18
C ASN A 110 2.22 -17.61 -6.87
N PRO A 111 2.91 -17.73 -5.71
CA PRO A 111 2.26 -18.06 -4.44
C PRO A 111 1.19 -17.07 -4.01
N THR A 112 1.42 -15.77 -4.20
CA THR A 112 0.46 -14.71 -3.85
C THR A 112 -0.80 -14.84 -4.70
N VAL A 113 -0.66 -15.03 -6.02
CA VAL A 113 -1.78 -15.23 -6.95
C VAL A 113 -2.62 -16.45 -6.56
N LYS A 114 -1.97 -17.59 -6.24
CA LYS A 114 -2.67 -18.79 -5.79
C LYS A 114 -3.49 -18.57 -4.53
N THR A 115 -2.89 -17.91 -3.56
CA THR A 115 -3.54 -17.59 -2.28
C THR A 115 -4.75 -16.69 -2.49
N GLU A 116 -4.60 -15.63 -3.29
CA GLU A 116 -5.68 -14.68 -3.56
C GLU A 116 -6.83 -15.28 -4.37
N ILE A 117 -6.54 -16.13 -5.39
CA ILE A 117 -7.56 -16.87 -6.14
C ILE A 117 -8.42 -17.71 -5.19
N LYS A 118 -7.78 -18.43 -4.26
CA LYS A 118 -8.46 -19.25 -3.27
C LYS A 118 -9.29 -18.41 -2.29
N MET A 119 -8.72 -17.34 -1.75
CA MET A 119 -9.39 -16.46 -0.79
C MET A 119 -10.63 -15.77 -1.39
N ARG A 120 -10.65 -15.55 -2.71
CA ARG A 120 -11.76 -14.90 -3.43
C ARG A 120 -12.73 -15.86 -4.09
N ASN A 121 -12.52 -17.18 -3.93
CA ASN A 121 -13.31 -18.24 -4.59
C ASN A 121 -13.34 -18.09 -6.12
N PHE A 122 -12.24 -17.65 -6.74
CA PHE A 122 -12.11 -17.52 -8.18
C PHE A 122 -11.66 -18.79 -8.89
N GLU A 123 -11.52 -19.91 -8.19
CA GLU A 123 -11.01 -21.18 -8.72
C GLU A 123 -11.82 -21.68 -9.93
N ALA A 124 -13.15 -21.53 -9.88
CA ALA A 124 -14.05 -21.97 -10.95
C ALA A 124 -14.26 -20.92 -12.06
N ASN A 125 -14.10 -19.63 -11.74
CA ASN A 125 -14.38 -18.52 -12.67
C ASN A 125 -13.42 -17.36 -12.40
N LEU A 126 -12.19 -17.52 -12.87
CA LEU A 126 -11.12 -16.53 -12.67
C LEU A 126 -11.27 -15.39 -13.68
N PRO A 127 -11.53 -14.14 -13.24
CA PRO A 127 -11.57 -13.00 -14.16
C PRO A 127 -10.20 -12.77 -14.80
N MET A 128 -10.19 -12.51 -16.12
CA MET A 128 -8.95 -12.29 -16.86
C MET A 128 -8.15 -11.10 -16.32
N GLY A 129 -8.83 -9.99 -16.00
CA GLY A 129 -8.17 -8.83 -15.40
C GLY A 129 -7.49 -9.16 -14.06
N PHE A 130 -8.16 -9.97 -13.23
CA PHE A 130 -7.55 -10.46 -11.99
C PHE A 130 -6.35 -11.39 -12.26
N PHE A 131 -6.43 -12.24 -13.26
CA PHE A 131 -5.31 -13.11 -13.62
C PHE A 131 -4.09 -12.33 -14.12
N CYS A 132 -4.31 -11.22 -14.83
CA CYS A 132 -3.26 -10.40 -15.44
C CYS A 132 -2.66 -9.35 -14.47
N TYR A 133 -3.26 -9.09 -13.30
CA TYR A 133 -2.80 -8.01 -12.42
C TYR A 133 -1.32 -8.11 -12.01
N PRO A 134 -0.67 -9.29 -11.87
CA PRO A 134 0.75 -9.34 -11.54
C PRO A 134 1.64 -8.74 -12.63
N VAL A 135 1.22 -8.86 -13.89
CA VAL A 135 1.94 -8.26 -15.03
C VAL A 135 1.65 -6.76 -15.10
N SER A 136 0.42 -6.34 -14.81
CA SER A 136 0.06 -4.94 -14.67
C SER A 136 0.84 -4.25 -13.54
N GLN A 137 0.99 -4.91 -12.39
CA GLN A 137 1.83 -4.41 -11.30
C GLN A 137 3.32 -4.26 -11.72
N ALA A 138 3.83 -5.19 -12.52
CA ALA A 138 5.17 -5.06 -13.08
C ALA A 138 5.28 -3.84 -14.02
N ALA A 139 4.25 -3.55 -14.81
CA ALA A 139 4.19 -2.35 -15.63
C ALA A 139 4.14 -1.07 -14.80
N ASP A 140 3.34 -1.04 -13.72
CA ASP A 140 3.31 0.08 -12.76
C ASP A 140 4.71 0.40 -12.24
N ILE A 141 5.49 -0.62 -11.89
CA ILE A 141 6.85 -0.47 -11.34
C ILE A 141 7.85 -0.03 -12.39
N THR A 142 7.83 -0.68 -13.54
CA THR A 142 8.88 -0.52 -14.56
C THR A 142 8.71 0.72 -15.42
N ALA A 143 7.47 1.21 -15.61
CA ALA A 143 7.21 2.47 -16.31
C ALA A 143 7.88 3.69 -15.66
N PHE A 144 8.07 3.63 -14.35
CA PHE A 144 8.77 4.68 -13.59
C PHE A 144 10.24 4.35 -13.33
N LYS A 145 10.75 3.20 -13.82
CA LYS A 145 12.09 2.69 -13.50
C LYS A 145 12.33 2.65 -11.98
N ALA A 146 11.29 2.28 -11.22
CA ALA A 146 11.34 2.29 -9.77
C ALA A 146 12.34 1.26 -9.25
N THR A 147 13.26 1.73 -8.38
CA THR A 147 14.31 0.90 -7.79
C THR A 147 13.96 0.38 -6.41
N THR A 148 13.00 1.00 -5.74
CA THR A 148 12.63 0.68 -4.35
C THR A 148 11.13 0.65 -4.16
N ILE A 149 10.61 -0.50 -3.71
CA ILE A 149 9.18 -0.75 -3.51
C ILE A 149 8.94 -1.03 -2.03
N PRO A 150 8.50 -0.06 -1.22
CA PRO A 150 8.07 -0.30 0.15
C PRO A 150 6.80 -1.16 0.17
N ALA A 151 6.92 -2.40 0.63
CA ALA A 151 5.80 -3.35 0.64
C ALA A 151 6.00 -4.44 1.71
N GLY A 152 4.91 -5.17 2.03
CA GLY A 152 4.96 -6.33 2.91
C GLY A 152 5.59 -7.57 2.24
N GLU A 153 5.95 -8.57 3.04
CA GLU A 153 6.56 -9.84 2.57
C GLU A 153 5.68 -10.59 1.56
N ASP A 154 4.36 -10.44 1.65
CA ASP A 154 3.41 -11.03 0.71
C ASP A 154 3.59 -10.52 -0.73
N GLN A 155 4.28 -9.40 -0.93
CA GLN A 155 4.59 -8.83 -2.25
C GLN A 155 5.94 -9.32 -2.82
N GLU A 156 6.76 -10.04 -2.08
CA GLU A 156 8.03 -10.57 -2.60
C GLU A 156 7.87 -11.39 -3.89
N PRO A 157 6.88 -12.31 -4.01
CA PRO A 157 6.68 -13.08 -5.24
C PRO A 157 6.27 -12.21 -6.43
N MET A 158 5.66 -11.03 -6.20
CA MET A 158 5.31 -10.07 -7.25
C MET A 158 6.54 -9.31 -7.73
N ILE A 159 7.38 -8.89 -6.81
CA ILE A 159 8.64 -8.22 -7.13
C ILE A 159 9.59 -9.17 -7.88
N GLU A 160 9.63 -10.44 -7.49
CA GLU A 160 10.43 -11.44 -8.23
C GLU A 160 9.92 -11.65 -9.66
N LEU A 161 8.60 -11.74 -9.85
CA LEU A 161 8.01 -11.80 -11.19
C LEU A 161 8.36 -10.55 -12.01
N THR A 162 8.34 -9.37 -11.40
CA THR A 162 8.74 -8.11 -12.04
C THR A 162 10.19 -8.16 -12.50
N ARG A 163 11.12 -8.64 -11.66
CA ARG A 163 12.53 -8.81 -12.01
C ARG A 163 12.71 -9.79 -13.17
N GLU A 164 12.00 -10.92 -13.15
CA GLU A 164 12.01 -11.87 -14.26
C GLU A 164 11.58 -11.21 -15.59
N LEU A 165 10.52 -10.42 -15.56
CA LEU A 165 10.01 -9.68 -16.73
C LEU A 165 11.01 -8.64 -17.21
N VAL A 166 11.65 -7.88 -16.31
CA VAL A 166 12.71 -6.92 -16.64
C VAL A 166 13.88 -7.61 -17.34
N ARG A 167 14.41 -8.68 -16.75
CA ARG A 167 15.52 -9.45 -17.35
C ARG A 167 15.13 -9.99 -18.71
N ARG A 168 13.92 -10.52 -18.83
CA ARG A 168 13.45 -11.07 -20.11
C ARG A 168 13.27 -9.99 -21.16
N PHE A 169 12.72 -8.83 -20.81
CA PHE A 169 12.59 -7.69 -21.72
C PHE A 169 13.96 -7.22 -22.20
N ASN A 170 14.87 -6.95 -21.27
CA ASN A 170 16.21 -6.45 -21.58
C ASN A 170 17.04 -7.44 -22.41
N GLN A 171 16.85 -8.75 -22.18
CA GLN A 171 17.51 -9.80 -22.97
C GLN A 171 16.97 -9.91 -24.39
N VAL A 172 15.65 -9.76 -24.56
CA VAL A 172 14.99 -9.96 -25.89
C VAL A 172 15.15 -8.73 -26.77
N TYR A 173 15.09 -7.54 -26.18
CA TYR A 173 15.08 -6.28 -26.92
C TYR A 173 16.37 -5.49 -26.69
N SER A 174 16.43 -4.69 -25.61
CA SER A 174 17.62 -3.97 -25.18
C SER A 174 17.46 -3.52 -23.72
N GLU A 175 18.53 -3.08 -23.10
CA GLU A 175 18.57 -2.61 -21.71
C GLU A 175 17.81 -1.29 -21.54
N VAL A 176 16.55 -1.36 -21.11
CA VAL A 176 15.65 -0.21 -20.85
C VAL A 176 15.06 -0.26 -19.47
N LEU A 177 14.51 -1.41 -19.06
CA LEU A 177 13.80 -1.57 -17.81
C LEU A 177 14.76 -1.85 -16.64
N VAL A 178 14.37 -1.45 -15.42
CA VAL A 178 15.20 -1.53 -14.22
C VAL A 178 14.59 -2.52 -13.23
N GLU A 179 15.42 -3.38 -12.63
CA GLU A 179 14.99 -4.33 -11.60
C GLU A 179 14.70 -3.60 -10.28
N PRO A 180 13.49 -3.79 -9.71
CA PRO A 180 13.14 -3.22 -8.41
C PRO A 180 13.68 -4.05 -7.25
N ASN A 181 13.84 -3.40 -6.09
CA ASN A 181 14.09 -4.03 -4.80
C ASN A 181 12.92 -3.77 -3.87
N ILE A 182 12.47 -4.82 -3.16
CA ILE A 182 11.51 -4.66 -2.09
C ILE A 182 12.18 -4.04 -0.86
N LEU A 183 11.49 -3.12 -0.22
CA LEU A 183 11.87 -2.57 1.08
C LEU A 183 10.85 -3.02 2.11
N LEU A 184 11.23 -4.01 2.91
CA LEU A 184 10.38 -4.58 3.95
C LEU A 184 10.28 -3.65 5.17
N PRO A 185 9.18 -3.72 5.95
CA PRO A 185 9.06 -3.03 7.23
C PRO A 185 10.13 -3.51 8.22
N GLU A 186 10.70 -2.57 8.97
CA GLU A 186 11.80 -2.84 9.93
C GLU A 186 11.36 -3.70 11.12
N ASN A 187 10.11 -3.55 11.58
CA ASN A 187 9.59 -4.23 12.76
C ASN A 187 8.63 -5.37 12.42
N ALA A 188 8.80 -6.53 13.06
CA ALA A 188 7.91 -7.67 12.92
C ALA A 188 6.44 -7.35 13.31
N THR A 189 6.24 -6.53 14.35
CA THR A 189 4.92 -6.10 14.82
C THR A 189 4.20 -5.19 13.81
N ALA A 190 4.97 -4.44 13.00
CA ALA A 190 4.43 -3.62 11.90
C ALA A 190 3.91 -4.46 10.72
N ARG A 191 4.29 -5.74 10.65
CA ARG A 191 3.97 -6.59 9.50
C ARG A 191 2.52 -7.05 9.46
N ARG A 192 1.86 -7.23 10.61
CA ARG A 192 0.49 -7.76 10.66
C ARG A 192 -0.28 -7.35 11.92
N LEU A 193 -0.97 -6.22 11.86
CA LEU A 193 -1.85 -5.82 12.95
C LEU A 193 -3.16 -6.64 12.89
N PRO A 194 -3.56 -7.34 13.98
CA PRO A 194 -4.84 -8.06 14.03
C PRO A 194 -6.01 -7.07 13.98
N GLY A 195 -7.18 -7.54 13.60
CA GLY A 195 -8.43 -6.79 13.75
C GLY A 195 -8.79 -6.61 15.22
N THR A 196 -9.80 -5.79 15.49
CA THR A 196 -10.31 -5.57 16.84
C THR A 196 -10.90 -6.84 17.48
N ASP A 197 -11.23 -7.84 16.67
CA ASP A 197 -11.66 -9.18 17.09
C ASP A 197 -10.51 -10.07 17.63
N GLY A 198 -9.26 -9.67 17.44
CA GLY A 198 -8.06 -10.38 17.91
C GLY A 198 -7.75 -11.68 17.16
N LYS A 199 -8.53 -12.05 16.15
CA LYS A 199 -8.43 -13.34 15.45
C LYS A 199 -7.83 -13.21 14.07
N GLU A 200 -8.44 -12.39 13.24
CA GLU A 200 -8.11 -12.23 11.83
C GLU A 200 -7.30 -10.95 11.61
N LYS A 201 -6.62 -10.88 10.47
CA LYS A 201 -6.00 -9.62 10.02
C LYS A 201 -7.07 -8.54 9.93
N MET A 202 -6.71 -7.30 10.30
CA MET A 202 -7.58 -6.13 10.12
C MET A 202 -8.05 -6.04 8.66
N SER A 203 -9.37 -6.07 8.46
CA SER A 203 -9.99 -6.08 7.13
C SER A 203 -11.29 -5.30 7.11
N LYS A 204 -11.48 -4.50 6.06
CA LYS A 204 -12.71 -3.71 5.84
C LYS A 204 -13.95 -4.60 5.73
N SER A 205 -13.83 -5.74 5.06
CA SER A 205 -14.93 -6.69 4.84
C SER A 205 -15.41 -7.38 6.13
N LEU A 206 -14.52 -7.51 7.12
CA LEU A 206 -14.83 -8.10 8.42
C LEU A 206 -15.36 -7.06 9.43
N GLY A 207 -15.31 -5.76 9.11
CA GLY A 207 -15.74 -4.70 10.02
C GLY A 207 -14.90 -4.58 11.29
N ASN A 208 -13.72 -5.20 11.34
CA ASN A 208 -12.81 -5.25 12.49
C ASN A 208 -11.70 -4.19 12.42
N CYS A 209 -11.98 -3.03 11.77
CA CYS A 209 -10.99 -1.98 11.51
C CYS A 209 -11.20 -0.75 12.41
N ILE A 210 -10.09 -0.13 12.82
CA ILE A 210 -10.05 1.28 13.24
C ILE A 210 -9.50 2.09 12.07
N TYR A 211 -10.30 3.02 11.54
CA TYR A 211 -9.93 3.87 10.40
C TYR A 211 -9.14 5.08 10.88
N LEU A 212 -8.30 5.65 10.00
CA LEU A 212 -7.56 6.88 10.31
C LEU A 212 -8.50 8.09 10.52
N SER A 213 -9.67 8.04 9.90
CA SER A 213 -10.71 9.07 10.00
C SER A 213 -11.75 8.82 11.10
N ASP A 214 -11.63 7.74 11.89
CA ASP A 214 -12.56 7.50 13.00
C ASP A 214 -12.43 8.60 14.07
N ASP A 215 -13.54 9.15 14.55
CA ASP A 215 -13.56 10.07 15.67
C ASP A 215 -13.22 9.38 17.01
N ALA A 216 -12.95 10.17 18.04
CA ALA A 216 -12.53 9.66 19.34
C ALA A 216 -13.56 8.72 20.00
N ASP A 217 -14.85 9.00 19.83
CA ASP A 217 -15.93 8.18 20.38
C ASP A 217 -16.04 6.84 19.64
N THR A 218 -15.87 6.85 18.32
CA THR A 218 -15.85 5.65 17.49
C THR A 218 -14.64 4.78 17.82
N VAL A 219 -13.45 5.38 17.99
CA VAL A 219 -12.25 4.67 18.44
C VAL A 219 -12.50 4.03 19.81
N TRP A 220 -13.06 4.78 20.76
CA TRP A 220 -13.38 4.23 22.09
C TRP A 220 -14.34 3.03 22.02
N LYS A 221 -15.42 3.14 21.22
CA LYS A 221 -16.36 2.03 21.03
C LYS A 221 -15.66 0.78 20.52
N LYS A 222 -14.79 0.93 19.52
CA LYS A 222 -14.03 -0.16 18.91
C LYS A 222 -13.01 -0.75 19.88
N VAL A 223 -12.22 0.07 20.57
CA VAL A 223 -11.23 -0.37 21.56
C VAL A 223 -11.91 -1.05 22.75
N LYS A 224 -13.01 -0.50 23.23
CA LYS A 224 -13.79 -1.11 24.33
C LYS A 224 -14.25 -2.53 23.99
N SER A 225 -14.64 -2.78 22.75
CA SER A 225 -15.11 -4.09 22.25
C SER A 225 -14.00 -5.03 21.81
N MET A 226 -12.72 -4.60 21.84
CA MET A 226 -11.60 -5.46 21.45
C MET A 226 -11.56 -6.74 22.28
N TYR A 227 -11.20 -7.84 21.61
CA TYR A 227 -10.93 -9.11 22.26
C TYR A 227 -9.79 -8.96 23.27
N THR A 228 -9.99 -9.58 24.42
CA THR A 228 -9.00 -9.70 25.49
C THR A 228 -8.89 -11.16 25.94
N ASP A 229 -8.03 -11.44 26.89
CA ASP A 229 -7.83 -12.78 27.43
C ASP A 229 -9.11 -13.33 28.08
N PRO A 230 -9.74 -14.41 27.57
CA PRO A 230 -10.95 -14.97 28.15
C PRO A 230 -10.71 -15.70 29.48
N THR A 231 -9.45 -15.97 29.84
CA THR A 231 -9.10 -16.61 31.11
C THR A 231 -8.87 -15.59 32.23
N HIS A 232 -8.68 -14.31 31.90
CA HIS A 232 -8.54 -13.21 32.85
C HIS A 232 -9.92 -12.71 33.30
N VAL A 233 -10.60 -13.52 34.11
CA VAL A 233 -11.99 -13.24 34.58
C VAL A 233 -12.02 -12.32 35.77
N ASN A 234 -11.13 -12.54 36.76
CA ASN A 234 -11.03 -11.72 37.97
C ASN A 234 -9.77 -10.85 37.92
N LEU A 235 -9.81 -9.73 38.61
CA LEU A 235 -8.73 -8.75 38.64
C LEU A 235 -7.36 -9.36 39.01
N ASN A 236 -7.36 -10.33 39.92
CA ASN A 236 -6.14 -10.97 40.44
C ASN A 236 -5.70 -12.20 39.62
N ASP A 237 -6.47 -12.60 38.63
CA ASP A 237 -6.06 -13.69 37.75
C ASP A 237 -4.83 -13.25 36.91
N PRO A 238 -3.85 -14.14 36.66
CA PRO A 238 -2.78 -13.86 35.70
C PRO A 238 -3.36 -13.65 34.31
N GLY A 239 -2.94 -12.56 33.66
CA GLY A 239 -3.36 -12.29 32.29
C GLY A 239 -2.34 -12.80 31.25
N HIS A 240 -2.78 -13.08 30.03
CA HIS A 240 -1.92 -13.48 28.91
C HIS A 240 -1.79 -12.31 27.92
N VAL A 241 -0.55 -11.94 27.64
CA VAL A 241 -0.19 -10.88 26.69
C VAL A 241 -0.15 -11.43 25.27
N GLU A 242 0.33 -12.65 25.09
CA GLU A 242 0.42 -13.30 23.77
C GLU A 242 -0.99 -13.55 23.18
N GLY A 243 -1.20 -13.14 21.94
CA GLY A 243 -2.50 -13.23 21.27
C GLY A 243 -3.55 -12.19 21.75
N ASN A 244 -3.19 -11.34 22.71
CA ASN A 244 -4.06 -10.28 23.19
C ASN A 244 -3.94 -9.04 22.28
N ALA A 245 -5.01 -8.73 21.56
CA ALA A 245 -5.03 -7.64 20.59
C ALA A 245 -4.68 -6.28 21.22
N VAL A 246 -5.10 -6.01 22.47
CA VAL A 246 -4.81 -4.74 23.16
C VAL A 246 -3.31 -4.54 23.28
N PHE A 247 -2.56 -5.56 23.73
CA PHE A 247 -1.12 -5.48 23.87
C PHE A 247 -0.39 -5.43 22.53
N THR A 248 -0.89 -6.15 21.50
CA THR A 248 -0.34 -6.04 20.15
C THR A 248 -0.44 -4.60 19.61
N TYR A 249 -1.56 -3.91 19.87
CA TYR A 249 -1.70 -2.51 19.47
C TYR A 249 -0.84 -1.57 20.33
N LEU A 250 -0.70 -1.82 21.63
CA LEU A 250 0.24 -1.07 22.46
C LEU A 250 1.68 -1.22 21.98
N ASP A 251 2.10 -2.44 21.60
CA ASP A 251 3.42 -2.68 20.98
C ASP A 251 3.65 -1.86 19.68
N ALA A 252 2.58 -1.68 18.90
CA ALA A 252 2.67 -0.96 17.63
C ALA A 252 2.68 0.57 17.76
N PHE A 253 2.04 1.12 18.81
CA PHE A 253 1.70 2.54 18.90
C PHE A 253 2.16 3.26 20.16
N SER A 254 2.40 2.56 21.29
CA SER A 254 2.80 3.22 22.52
C SER A 254 4.28 3.60 22.52
N THR A 255 4.57 4.63 23.29
CA THR A 255 5.91 5.12 23.62
C THR A 255 6.01 5.28 25.13
N ASP A 256 7.23 5.39 25.70
CA ASP A 256 7.40 5.60 27.15
C ASP A 256 6.73 6.91 27.62
N GLN A 257 6.64 7.91 26.73
CA GLN A 257 5.95 9.16 27.04
C GLN A 257 4.45 8.95 27.27
N ASP A 258 3.82 8.02 26.56
CA ASP A 258 2.39 7.70 26.78
C ASP A 258 2.11 7.17 28.18
N PHE A 259 3.07 6.45 28.76
CA PHE A 259 2.95 5.98 30.14
C PHE A 259 3.08 7.15 31.13
N ALA A 260 4.04 8.04 30.91
CA ALA A 260 4.18 9.24 31.75
C ALA A 260 2.91 10.12 31.69
N ASP A 261 2.28 10.23 30.53
CA ASP A 261 1.11 11.09 30.32
C ASP A 261 -0.21 10.46 30.78
N PHE A 262 -0.39 9.16 30.56
CA PHE A 262 -1.70 8.51 30.72
C PHE A 262 -1.74 7.48 31.85
N TRP A 263 -0.59 6.90 32.23
CA TRP A 263 -0.53 5.90 33.30
C TRP A 263 0.82 5.87 34.02
N PRO A 264 1.16 6.90 34.81
CA PRO A 264 2.51 7.09 35.39
C PRO A 264 2.93 6.07 36.46
N GLU A 265 2.06 5.11 36.79
CA GLU A 265 2.41 3.96 37.64
C GLU A 265 3.41 3.02 36.95
N PHE A 266 3.47 3.02 35.60
CA PHE A 266 4.39 2.24 34.80
C PHE A 266 5.29 3.17 33.96
N LYS A 267 6.56 2.80 33.80
CA LYS A 267 7.50 3.58 33.00
C LYS A 267 7.37 3.29 31.50
N ASN A 268 7.00 2.05 31.17
CA ASN A 268 6.94 1.57 29.80
C ASN A 268 5.99 0.36 29.67
N LEU A 269 5.83 -0.11 28.45
CA LEU A 269 4.96 -1.24 28.14
C LEU A 269 5.42 -2.55 28.76
N ASP A 270 6.72 -2.78 28.93
CA ASP A 270 7.24 -4.02 29.50
C ASP A 270 6.89 -4.14 30.98
N GLU A 271 6.96 -3.05 31.74
CA GLU A 271 6.49 -3.02 33.14
C GLU A 271 4.99 -3.31 33.23
N LEU A 272 4.18 -2.73 32.35
CA LEU A 272 2.74 -3.02 32.30
C LEU A 272 2.45 -4.49 31.94
N LYS A 273 3.14 -5.06 30.95
CA LYS A 273 3.02 -6.47 30.57
C LYS A 273 3.36 -7.39 31.74
N ALA A 274 4.45 -7.12 32.45
CA ALA A 274 4.87 -7.88 33.61
C ALA A 274 3.81 -7.84 34.71
N ALA A 275 3.26 -6.66 35.01
CA ALA A 275 2.21 -6.49 36.02
C ALA A 275 0.90 -7.19 35.61
N TYR A 276 0.50 -7.07 34.32
CA TYR A 276 -0.69 -7.74 33.80
C TYR A 276 -0.59 -9.28 33.91
N THR A 277 0.58 -9.82 33.58
CA THR A 277 0.85 -11.27 33.67
C THR A 277 0.89 -11.77 35.13
N HIS A 278 1.27 -10.92 36.07
CA HIS A 278 1.25 -11.25 37.50
C HIS A 278 -0.17 -11.25 38.09
N GLY A 279 -1.09 -10.49 37.51
CA GLY A 279 -2.42 -10.22 38.01
C GLY A 279 -2.50 -8.88 38.77
N GLY A 280 -3.72 -8.38 38.97
CA GLY A 280 -4.00 -7.09 39.60
C GLY A 280 -4.25 -5.93 38.62
N ILE A 281 -4.13 -6.16 37.30
CA ILE A 281 -4.39 -5.16 36.26
C ILE A 281 -5.59 -5.58 35.43
N GLY A 282 -6.67 -4.83 35.48
CA GLY A 282 -7.89 -5.15 34.71
C GLY A 282 -7.81 -4.69 33.25
N ASP A 283 -8.39 -5.50 32.34
CA ASP A 283 -8.43 -5.26 30.88
C ASP A 283 -8.93 -3.86 30.49
N MET A 284 -9.94 -3.37 31.22
CA MET A 284 -10.49 -2.04 30.94
C MET A 284 -9.51 -0.89 31.18
N LYS A 285 -8.55 -1.05 32.09
CA LYS A 285 -7.48 -0.06 32.29
C LYS A 285 -6.52 -0.08 31.08
N CYS A 286 -6.12 -1.29 30.62
CA CYS A 286 -5.29 -1.47 29.43
C CYS A 286 -5.99 -0.89 28.17
N LYS A 287 -7.30 -1.13 28.01
CA LYS A 287 -8.09 -0.55 26.90
C LYS A 287 -8.18 0.98 26.98
N LYS A 288 -8.29 1.57 28.18
CA LYS A 288 -8.26 3.03 28.34
C LYS A 288 -6.91 3.62 27.93
N LEU A 289 -5.80 3.01 28.35
CA LEU A 289 -4.47 3.41 27.91
C LEU A 289 -4.36 3.33 26.38
N LEU A 290 -4.73 2.19 25.78
CA LEU A 290 -4.71 2.01 24.34
C LEU A 290 -5.55 3.08 23.61
N ASN A 291 -6.74 3.39 24.11
CA ASN A 291 -7.58 4.44 23.56
C ASN A 291 -6.88 5.81 23.57
N SER A 292 -6.22 6.16 24.67
CA SER A 292 -5.46 7.41 24.78
C SER A 292 -4.30 7.44 23.79
N VAL A 293 -3.53 6.35 23.69
CA VAL A 293 -2.42 6.20 22.72
C VAL A 293 -2.90 6.35 21.27
N ILE A 294 -3.99 5.64 20.90
CA ILE A 294 -4.52 5.73 19.53
C ILE A 294 -5.03 7.14 19.23
N ASN A 295 -5.77 7.77 20.16
CA ASN A 295 -6.28 9.12 19.93
C ASN A 295 -5.15 10.14 19.84
N ARG A 296 -4.14 10.10 20.71
CA ARG A 296 -2.93 10.95 20.60
C ARG A 296 -2.30 10.86 19.22
N MET A 297 -2.22 9.64 18.63
CA MET A 297 -1.66 9.43 17.30
C MET A 297 -2.61 9.94 16.20
N LEU A 298 -3.92 9.72 16.33
CA LEU A 298 -4.91 10.07 15.30
C LEU A 298 -5.29 11.55 15.30
N ASP A 299 -5.21 12.25 16.43
CA ASP A 299 -5.63 13.66 16.52
C ASP A 299 -4.94 14.57 15.49
N PRO A 300 -3.62 14.56 15.33
CA PRO A 300 -2.97 15.38 14.30
C PRO A 300 -3.34 14.94 12.86
N ILE A 301 -3.69 13.66 12.65
CA ILE A 301 -4.17 13.16 11.36
C ILE A 301 -5.58 13.71 11.08
N ARG A 302 -6.47 13.69 12.07
CA ARG A 302 -7.84 14.21 11.97
C ARG A 302 -7.85 15.72 11.72
N GLU A 303 -6.99 16.48 12.41
CA GLU A 303 -6.86 17.92 12.22
C GLU A 303 -6.44 18.26 10.78
N ARG A 304 -5.40 17.59 10.26
CA ARG A 304 -5.00 17.78 8.86
C ARG A 304 -6.11 17.35 7.90
N ARG A 305 -6.77 16.22 8.17
CA ARG A 305 -7.89 15.75 7.34
C ARG A 305 -9.01 16.78 7.28
N HIS A 306 -9.41 17.33 8.43
CA HIS A 306 -10.43 18.36 8.49
C HIS A 306 -10.07 19.58 7.65
N THR A 307 -8.80 19.99 7.66
CA THR A 307 -8.31 21.08 6.82
C THR A 307 -8.44 20.76 5.32
N PHE A 308 -8.03 19.58 4.89
CA PHE A 308 -8.12 19.16 3.48
C PHE A 308 -9.56 18.98 3.00
N GLU A 309 -10.46 18.53 3.86
CA GLU A 309 -11.89 18.37 3.55
C GLU A 309 -12.60 19.67 3.23
N GLN A 310 -12.03 20.84 3.61
CA GLN A 310 -12.60 22.14 3.29
C GLN A 310 -12.45 22.54 1.82
N ASP A 311 -11.50 21.93 1.09
CA ASP A 311 -11.24 22.25 -0.32
C ASP A 311 -11.00 21.00 -1.18
N ILE A 312 -12.04 20.22 -1.35
CA ILE A 312 -12.01 19.00 -2.20
C ILE A 312 -11.63 19.32 -3.66
N PRO A 313 -12.08 20.43 -4.30
CA PRO A 313 -11.61 20.80 -5.63
C PRO A 313 -10.09 20.91 -5.74
N GLU A 314 -9.42 21.47 -4.73
CA GLU A 314 -7.95 21.58 -4.74
C GLU A 314 -7.28 20.20 -4.62
N ILE A 315 -7.87 19.24 -3.89
CA ILE A 315 -7.36 17.86 -3.86
C ILE A 315 -7.43 17.23 -5.26
N PHE A 316 -8.51 17.45 -6.00
CA PHE A 316 -8.60 16.97 -7.39
C PHE A 316 -7.58 17.64 -8.31
N ASN A 317 -7.33 18.95 -8.16
CA ASN A 317 -6.31 19.67 -8.91
C ASN A 317 -4.91 19.11 -8.63
N LEU A 318 -4.61 18.82 -7.37
CA LEU A 318 -3.36 18.20 -6.93
C LEU A 318 -3.17 16.82 -7.59
N LEU A 319 -4.19 15.97 -7.54
CA LEU A 319 -4.14 14.65 -8.17
C LEU A 319 -3.99 14.73 -9.69
N LYS A 320 -4.65 15.69 -10.33
CA LYS A 320 -4.52 15.96 -11.76
C LYS A 320 -3.07 16.33 -12.12
N LYS A 321 -2.49 17.31 -11.43
CA LYS A 321 -1.09 17.73 -11.66
C LYS A 321 -0.11 16.58 -11.43
N GLY A 322 -0.30 15.82 -10.34
CA GLY A 322 0.54 14.65 -10.06
C GLY A 322 0.40 13.57 -11.14
N SER A 323 -0.81 13.34 -11.65
CA SER A 323 -1.03 12.38 -12.74
C SER A 323 -0.38 12.84 -14.05
N GLU A 324 -0.44 14.13 -14.39
CA GLU A 324 0.25 14.71 -15.54
C GLU A 324 1.78 14.51 -15.43
N GLN A 325 2.38 14.83 -14.29
CA GLN A 325 3.82 14.62 -14.03
C GLN A 325 4.21 13.13 -14.07
N ALA A 326 3.40 12.25 -13.50
CA ALA A 326 3.62 10.82 -13.56
C ALA A 326 3.56 10.30 -15.00
N ARG A 327 2.57 10.75 -15.77
CA ARG A 327 2.41 10.38 -17.17
C ARG A 327 3.60 10.80 -18.02
N GLU A 328 4.13 12.00 -17.85
CA GLU A 328 5.34 12.43 -18.55
C GLU A 328 6.51 11.47 -18.34
N THR A 329 6.69 10.99 -17.10
CA THR A 329 7.73 10.00 -16.77
C THR A 329 7.49 8.64 -17.44
N ALA A 330 6.26 8.15 -17.37
CA ALA A 330 5.87 6.89 -17.98
C ALA A 330 5.99 6.96 -19.51
N ALA A 331 5.60 8.07 -20.15
CA ALA A 331 5.72 8.30 -21.58
C ALA A 331 7.17 8.26 -22.04
N GLN A 332 8.09 8.88 -21.30
CA GLN A 332 9.53 8.82 -21.62
C GLN A 332 10.05 7.38 -21.62
N THR A 333 9.69 6.58 -20.61
CA THR A 333 10.04 5.16 -20.57
C THR A 333 9.41 4.39 -21.73
N MET A 334 8.15 4.70 -22.07
CA MET A 334 7.47 4.04 -23.20
C MET A 334 8.08 4.36 -24.55
N ASP A 335 8.61 5.55 -24.76
CA ASP A 335 9.36 5.89 -25.97
C ASP A 335 10.64 5.04 -26.09
N GLU A 336 11.37 4.83 -24.99
CA GLU A 336 12.52 3.92 -24.96
C GLU A 336 12.09 2.46 -25.23
N VAL A 337 10.98 2.01 -24.62
CA VAL A 337 10.40 0.67 -24.81
C VAL A 337 10.03 0.44 -26.28
N ARG A 338 9.27 1.35 -26.90
CA ARG A 338 8.86 1.25 -28.30
C ARG A 338 10.07 1.21 -29.24
N LYS A 339 11.09 2.02 -28.97
CA LYS A 339 12.34 2.02 -29.71
C LYS A 339 13.10 0.70 -29.57
N ALA A 340 13.23 0.18 -28.35
CA ALA A 340 13.86 -1.12 -28.08
C ALA A 340 13.15 -2.26 -28.80
N MET A 341 11.81 -2.22 -28.86
CA MET A 341 10.98 -3.20 -29.56
C MET A 341 10.90 -2.98 -31.07
N GLN A 342 11.51 -1.91 -31.61
CA GLN A 342 11.48 -1.53 -33.03
C GLN A 342 10.04 -1.32 -33.57
N ILE A 343 9.17 -0.71 -32.74
CA ILE A 343 7.78 -0.39 -33.11
C ILE A 343 7.51 1.12 -33.15
N ASP A 344 8.56 1.91 -33.15
CA ASP A 344 8.56 3.37 -33.25
C ASP A 344 8.61 3.88 -34.71
N TYR A 345 7.91 3.17 -35.60
CA TYR A 345 7.94 3.25 -37.07
C TYR A 345 8.04 4.66 -37.64
N PHE A 346 7.33 5.64 -37.07
CA PHE A 346 7.29 7.00 -37.59
C PHE A 346 8.47 7.87 -37.16
N ASN A 347 9.20 7.44 -36.15
CA ASN A 347 10.37 8.11 -35.59
C ASN A 347 11.69 7.47 -36.10
N ASP A 348 11.63 6.36 -36.83
CA ASP A 348 12.78 5.68 -37.43
C ASP A 348 12.99 6.13 -38.88
N ALA A 349 13.76 7.21 -39.05
CA ALA A 349 14.09 7.74 -40.36
C ALA A 349 14.89 6.74 -41.22
N ALA A 350 15.72 5.89 -40.59
CA ALA A 350 16.51 4.89 -41.31
C ALA A 350 15.62 3.78 -41.91
N LEU A 351 14.63 3.30 -41.11
CA LEU A 351 13.64 2.37 -41.60
C LEU A 351 12.85 2.94 -42.77
N ILE A 352 12.38 4.19 -42.66
CA ILE A 352 11.62 4.85 -43.72
C ILE A 352 12.44 4.95 -45.00
N GLN A 353 13.71 5.37 -44.92
CA GLN A 353 14.59 5.46 -46.05
C GLN A 353 14.87 4.08 -46.68
N GLN A 354 15.19 3.09 -45.89
CA GLN A 354 15.43 1.71 -46.36
C GLN A 354 14.23 1.14 -47.10
N GLN A 355 13.02 1.32 -46.54
CA GLN A 355 11.80 0.86 -47.18
C GLN A 355 11.52 1.65 -48.49
N ALA A 356 11.76 2.97 -48.50
CA ALA A 356 11.61 3.77 -49.70
C ALA A 356 12.58 3.32 -50.84
N GLU A 357 13.82 2.98 -50.50
CA GLU A 357 14.80 2.45 -51.45
C GLU A 357 14.41 1.07 -51.98
N LYS A 358 13.93 0.17 -51.11
CA LYS A 358 13.50 -1.19 -51.48
C LYS A 358 12.36 -1.20 -52.49
N TYR A 359 11.47 -0.22 -52.48
CA TYR A 359 10.31 -0.13 -53.37
C TYR A 359 10.48 0.88 -54.48
N LYS A 360 11.64 1.53 -54.61
CA LYS A 360 11.99 2.25 -55.86
C LYS A 360 12.16 1.21 -56.99
N LYS A 361 11.25 1.24 -57.95
CA LYS A 361 11.35 0.43 -59.16
C LYS A 361 12.28 1.06 -60.17
#